data_17964ecfc0956b1c31f28f86c10f0254
#
_entry.id   17964ecfc0956b1c31f28f86c10f0254
#
_cell.length_a   1.000
_cell.length_b   1.000
_cell.length_c   1.000
_cell.angle_alpha   90.00
_cell.angle_beta   90.00
_cell.angle_gamma   90.00
#
_symmetry.space_group_name_H-M   'P 1'
#
loop_
_entity.id
_entity.type
_entity.pdbx_description
1 polymer ?
#
loop_
_entity_poly.entity_id
_entity_poly.type
_entity_poly.pdbx_seq_one_letter_code
_entity_poly.pdbx_strand_id
1 'polypeptide(L)' 'MSSYAEGKERARNEAIEWQTDFPNHNYYWSEMAEFLDHFSKLAKRYGLIREFRENGII' A
#
# COMPACT_ATOMS: atom_id res chain seq x y z
N MET A 1 20.20 13.11 -1.45
CA MET A 1 19.09 12.20 -1.68
C MET A 1 18.10 12.26 -0.55
N SER A 2 16.84 12.25 -0.88
CA SER A 2 15.80 12.40 0.12
C SER A 2 15.34 11.04 0.60
N SER A 3 15.41 10.79 1.92
CA SER A 3 14.85 9.58 2.51
C SER A 3 13.34 9.48 2.31
N TYR A 4 12.67 10.63 2.14
CA TYR A 4 11.26 10.67 1.79
C TYR A 4 11.01 10.02 0.43
N ALA A 5 11.79 10.35 -0.58
CA ALA A 5 11.64 9.79 -1.92
C ALA A 5 11.88 8.28 -1.91
N GLU A 6 12.87 7.82 -1.15
CA GLU A 6 13.14 6.39 -1.01
C GLU A 6 12.01 5.67 -0.32
N GLY A 7 11.47 6.24 0.76
CA GLY A 7 10.34 5.68 1.48
C GLY A 7 9.09 5.62 0.61
N LYS A 8 8.84 6.67 -0.17
CA LYS A 8 7.72 6.73 -1.10
C LYS A 8 7.82 5.61 -2.15
N GLU A 9 9.00 5.40 -2.68
CA GLU A 9 9.24 4.35 -3.68
C GLU A 9 9.02 2.96 -3.08
N ARG A 10 9.51 2.72 -1.86
CA ARG A 10 9.27 1.45 -1.15
C ARG A 10 7.81 1.21 -0.88
N ALA A 11 7.09 2.25 -0.44
CA ALA A 11 5.66 2.15 -0.17
C ALA A 11 4.89 1.79 -1.43
N ARG A 12 5.23 2.42 -2.54
CA ARG A 12 4.62 2.13 -3.84
C ARG A 12 4.89 0.70 -4.27
N ASN A 13 6.13 0.25 -4.18
CA ASN A 13 6.53 -1.10 -4.56
C ASN A 13 5.86 -2.16 -3.68
N GLU A 14 5.78 -1.91 -2.38
CA GLU A 14 5.11 -2.81 -1.45
C GLU A 14 3.64 -2.97 -1.81
N ALA A 15 2.95 -1.89 -2.11
CA ALA A 15 1.56 -1.92 -2.51
C ALA A 15 1.35 -2.69 -3.82
N ILE A 16 2.24 -2.50 -4.78
CA ILE A 16 2.19 -3.20 -6.06
C ILE A 16 2.40 -4.70 -5.86
N GLU A 17 3.38 -5.09 -5.07
CA GLU A 17 3.63 -6.49 -4.75
C GLU A 17 2.44 -7.14 -4.06
N TRP A 18 1.87 -6.46 -3.07
CA TRP A 18 0.70 -6.94 -2.38
C TRP A 18 -0.48 -7.15 -3.33
N GLN A 19 -0.72 -6.19 -4.21
CA GLN A 19 -1.82 -6.24 -5.17
C GLN A 19 -1.61 -7.37 -6.20
N THR A 20 -0.37 -7.59 -6.61
CA THR A 20 -0.02 -8.66 -7.54
C THR A 20 -0.22 -10.05 -6.92
N ASP A 21 0.12 -10.20 -5.64
CA ASP A 21 -0.01 -11.48 -4.93
C ASP A 21 -1.42 -11.74 -4.42
N PHE A 22 -2.24 -10.73 -4.31
CA PHE A 22 -3.57 -10.82 -3.71
C PHE A 22 -4.41 -11.98 -4.28
N PRO A 23 -4.49 -12.17 -5.60
CA PRO A 23 -5.30 -13.25 -6.17
C PRO A 23 -4.81 -14.66 -5.82
N ASN A 24 -3.56 -14.78 -5.38
CA ASN A 24 -2.95 -16.06 -5.06
C ASN A 24 -3.03 -16.41 -3.58
N HIS A 25 -3.63 -15.53 -2.77
CA HIS A 25 -3.74 -15.70 -1.33
C HIS A 25 -5.19 -15.59 -0.89
N ASN A 26 -5.54 -16.38 0.11
CA ASN A 26 -6.85 -16.30 0.76
C ASN A 26 -6.67 -15.52 2.06
N TYR A 27 -7.03 -14.25 2.03
CA TYR A 27 -6.93 -13.39 3.20
C TYR A 27 -8.23 -13.40 3.99
N TYR A 28 -8.12 -13.44 5.31
CA TYR A 28 -9.25 -13.22 6.19
C TYR A 28 -9.59 -11.74 6.28
N TRP A 29 -10.81 -11.43 6.69
CA TRP A 29 -11.24 -10.02 6.85
C TRP A 29 -10.31 -9.23 7.76
N SER A 30 -9.84 -9.84 8.86
CA SER A 30 -8.92 -9.19 9.78
C SER A 30 -7.60 -8.83 9.11
N GLU A 31 -7.09 -9.71 8.26
CA GLU A 31 -5.86 -9.47 7.52
C GLU A 31 -6.03 -8.35 6.50
N MET A 32 -7.16 -8.35 5.79
CA MET A 32 -7.46 -7.27 4.84
C MET A 32 -7.59 -5.92 5.51
N ALA A 33 -8.19 -5.88 6.69
CA ALA A 33 -8.31 -4.65 7.47
C ALA A 33 -6.94 -4.13 7.91
N GLU A 34 -6.03 -5.03 8.28
CA GLU A 34 -4.66 -4.68 8.65
C GLU A 34 -3.88 -4.11 7.46
N PHE A 35 -4.03 -4.71 6.28
CA PHE A 35 -3.40 -4.19 5.07
C PHE A 35 -3.93 -2.82 4.69
N LEU A 36 -5.25 -2.63 4.78
CA LEU A 36 -5.87 -1.34 4.49
C LEU A 36 -5.33 -0.26 5.43
N ASP A 37 -5.25 -0.56 6.72
CA ASP A 37 -4.70 0.37 7.70
C ASP A 37 -3.24 0.68 7.41
N HIS A 38 -2.44 -0.34 7.12
CA HIS A 38 -1.03 -0.20 6.81
C HIS A 38 -0.80 0.70 5.60
N PHE A 39 -1.49 0.42 4.49
CA PHE A 39 -1.33 1.21 3.27
C PHE A 39 -1.93 2.61 3.39
N SER A 40 -2.98 2.78 4.18
CA SER A 40 -3.53 4.10 4.47
C SER A 40 -2.52 4.98 5.20
N LYS A 41 -1.80 4.42 6.16
CA LYS A 41 -0.76 5.12 6.90
C LYS A 41 0.41 5.49 5.99
N LEU A 42 0.84 4.56 5.14
CA LEU A 42 1.89 4.83 4.17
C LEU A 42 1.48 5.91 3.17
N ALA A 43 0.23 5.85 2.71
CA ALA A 43 -0.30 6.82 1.77
C ALA A 43 -0.31 8.23 2.36
N LYS A 44 -0.71 8.36 3.62
CA LYS A 44 -0.71 9.64 4.31
C LYS A 44 0.71 10.17 4.51
N ARG A 45 1.63 9.28 4.87
CA ARG A 45 3.02 9.65 5.14
C ARG A 45 3.74 10.13 3.89
N TYR A 46 3.50 9.49 2.75
CA TYR A 46 4.26 9.72 1.53
C TYR A 46 3.46 10.40 0.41
N GLY A 47 2.27 10.89 0.70
CA GLY A 47 1.46 11.59 -0.29
C GLY A 47 0.96 10.70 -1.42
N LEU A 48 0.60 9.45 -1.09
CA LEU A 48 0.15 8.47 -2.07
C LEU A 48 -1.35 8.17 -1.98
N ILE A 49 -2.10 8.97 -1.22
CA ILE A 49 -3.54 8.72 -1.01
C ILE A 49 -4.29 8.62 -2.32
N ARG A 50 -4.09 9.59 -3.21
CA ARG A 50 -4.76 9.63 -4.50
C ARG A 50 -4.38 8.44 -5.37
N GLU A 51 -3.08 8.16 -5.45
CA GLU A 51 -2.56 7.06 -6.24
C GLU A 51 -3.10 5.72 -5.75
N PHE A 52 -3.08 5.50 -4.44
CA PHE A 52 -3.56 4.25 -3.86
C PHE A 52 -5.07 4.08 -4.01
N ARG A 53 -5.84 5.16 -3.99
CA ARG A 53 -7.27 5.11 -4.27
C ARG A 53 -7.55 4.76 -5.73
N GLU A 54 -6.83 5.38 -6.63
CA GLU A 54 -7.01 5.15 -8.07
C GLU A 54 -6.68 3.71 -8.44
N ASN A 55 -5.75 3.09 -7.72
CA ASN A 55 -5.36 1.70 -7.95
C ASN A 55 -6.12 0.70 -7.10
N GLY A 56 -7.09 1.14 -6.32
CA GLY A 56 -7.90 0.26 -5.51
C GLY A 56 -7.18 -0.35 -4.31
N ILE A 57 -6.11 0.27 -3.84
CA ILE A 57 -5.35 -0.22 -2.70
C ILE A 57 -6.01 0.20 -1.39
N ILE A 58 -6.55 1.41 -1.35
CA ILE A 58 -7.28 1.90 -0.18
C ILE A 58 -8.65 2.45 -0.53
#